data_837d14980e02585b4bcac40b4a0dcade
#
_entry.id   837d14980e02585b4bcac40b4a0dcade
#
_cell.length_a   1.000
_cell.length_b   1.000
_cell.length_c   1.000
_cell.angle_alpha   90.00
_cell.angle_beta   90.00
_cell.angle_gamma   90.00
#
_symmetry.space_group_name_H-M   'P 1'
#
loop_
_entity.id
_entity.type
_entity.pdbx_description
1 polymer ?
#
loop_
_entity_poly.entity_id
_entity_poly.type
_entity_poly.pdbx_seq_one_letter_code
_entity_poly.pdbx_strand_id
1 'polypeptide(L)'
;MHPSATWTFGDLSRELEDRVSRGMVRSTTAPDAPHLRLFVYKKSTEHDRSWDHITTMARGITLDYRARVIRSRPLPKFFNYGEVTYTIPDGPVSFFDKPDGSLAIVFFDGDRWRVTTKGGFTSPQALWSEAWLRENARMGAFVEGDTYCMEAIYRADRKVVRYDFEGMILLAAYASDGRGYTRDEIEATAQRAGLRVVEALHFETMQQAGDAVAGFDRDREGCVAHWPDTDYRVKIKGSAYLHAMRIISRVTPLAVWEAMLAGVRLDELRREVPEEFWGDFDAIASALRQQLADLLATIDRECARVADKSDREVAAMLDELDPQARRFVLTRRKKGDAMLDNKTTRAALFGAFRPTGNVLAGYTPSESLLRASGGES
;
A
#
# COMPACT_ATOMS: atom_id res chain seq x y z
N MET A 1 14.47 17.11 -11.09
CA MET A 1 14.72 16.21 -12.29
C MET A 1 14.27 14.80 -11.97
N HIS A 2 13.47 14.17 -12.88
CA HIS A 2 13.10 12.77 -12.75
C HIS A 2 14.36 11.89 -12.66
N PRO A 3 14.42 10.84 -11.81
CA PRO A 3 15.63 10.00 -11.67
C PRO A 3 16.11 9.35 -12.96
N SER A 4 15.23 9.16 -13.95
CA SER A 4 15.64 8.64 -15.27
C SER A 4 16.27 9.66 -16.21
N ALA A 5 16.35 10.94 -15.84
CA ALA A 5 16.89 12.00 -16.72
C ALA A 5 18.37 11.79 -17.08
N THR A 6 19.12 11.15 -16.18
CA THR A 6 20.56 10.87 -16.38
C THR A 6 20.82 9.54 -17.09
N TRP A 7 19.78 8.78 -17.44
CA TRP A 7 19.92 7.47 -18.05
C TRP A 7 19.73 7.54 -19.55
N THR A 8 20.62 6.87 -20.29
CA THR A 8 20.36 6.56 -21.69
C THR A 8 19.26 5.48 -21.80
N PHE A 9 18.58 5.39 -22.94
CA PHE A 9 17.64 4.30 -23.20
C PHE A 9 18.29 2.92 -23.00
N GLY A 10 19.53 2.74 -23.49
CA GLY A 10 20.22 1.46 -23.44
C GLY A 10 20.57 1.02 -22.03
N ASP A 11 21.05 1.96 -21.21
CA ASP A 11 21.43 1.64 -19.83
C ASP A 11 20.19 1.41 -18.95
N LEU A 12 19.17 2.27 -19.07
CA LEU A 12 17.93 2.08 -18.31
C LEU A 12 17.21 0.78 -18.70
N SER A 13 17.17 0.47 -20.00
CA SER A 13 16.57 -0.77 -20.49
C SER A 13 17.28 -1.99 -19.90
N ARG A 14 18.61 -2.02 -19.90
CA ARG A 14 19.41 -3.12 -19.34
C ARG A 14 19.15 -3.29 -17.83
N GLU A 15 19.13 -2.20 -17.08
CA GLU A 15 18.88 -2.23 -15.63
C GLU A 15 17.44 -2.68 -15.28
N LEU A 16 16.44 -2.23 -16.05
CA LEU A 16 15.07 -2.68 -15.86
C LEU A 16 14.91 -4.17 -16.19
N GLU A 17 15.53 -4.66 -17.28
CA GLU A 17 15.52 -6.08 -17.62
C GLU A 17 16.25 -6.94 -16.58
N ASP A 18 17.36 -6.45 -16.01
CA ASP A 18 18.01 -7.13 -14.89
C ASP A 18 17.03 -7.27 -13.69
N ARG A 19 16.31 -6.21 -13.32
CA ARG A 19 15.31 -6.28 -12.23
C ARG A 19 14.12 -7.19 -12.58
N VAL A 20 13.77 -7.31 -13.86
CA VAL A 20 12.78 -8.30 -14.32
C VAL A 20 13.31 -9.72 -14.13
N SER A 21 14.55 -10.01 -14.55
CA SER A 21 15.19 -11.32 -14.40
C SER A 21 15.31 -11.75 -12.92
N ARG A 22 15.57 -10.79 -12.03
CA ARG A 22 15.66 -10.99 -10.58
C ARG A 22 14.29 -11.06 -9.88
N GLY A 23 13.20 -10.94 -10.63
CA GLY A 23 11.85 -11.02 -10.07
C GLY A 23 11.37 -9.81 -9.28
N MET A 24 12.10 -8.68 -9.31
CA MET A 24 11.78 -7.44 -8.59
C MET A 24 10.81 -6.54 -9.36
N VAL A 25 10.89 -6.56 -10.69
CA VAL A 25 10.05 -5.79 -11.61
C VAL A 25 9.29 -6.75 -12.51
N ARG A 26 8.11 -6.39 -12.96
CA ARG A 26 7.42 -7.04 -14.07
C ARG A 26 7.40 -6.11 -15.27
N SER A 27 7.40 -6.68 -16.46
CA SER A 27 7.18 -5.94 -17.69
C SER A 27 5.91 -6.43 -18.39
N THR A 28 5.24 -5.51 -19.08
CA THR A 28 4.04 -5.79 -19.86
C THR A 28 4.12 -5.04 -21.18
N THR A 29 3.83 -5.72 -22.27
CA THR A 29 3.79 -5.13 -23.60
C THR A 29 2.40 -4.57 -23.89
N ALA A 30 2.32 -3.47 -24.64
CA ALA A 30 1.04 -2.97 -25.12
C ALA A 30 0.48 -3.95 -26.15
N PRO A 31 -0.79 -4.39 -26.06
CA PRO A 31 -1.37 -5.41 -26.95
C PRO A 31 -1.36 -5.00 -28.42
N ASP A 32 -1.56 -3.71 -28.71
CA ASP A 32 -1.65 -3.12 -30.05
C ASP A 32 -0.35 -2.43 -30.51
N ALA A 33 0.67 -2.36 -29.63
CA ALA A 33 1.98 -1.74 -29.90
C ALA A 33 3.10 -2.53 -29.21
N PRO A 34 3.50 -3.70 -29.75
CA PRO A 34 4.43 -4.64 -29.09
C PRO A 34 5.83 -4.07 -28.80
N HIS A 35 6.18 -2.95 -29.42
CA HIS A 35 7.43 -2.23 -29.18
C HIS A 35 7.41 -1.38 -27.91
N LEU A 36 6.23 -1.15 -27.31
CA LEU A 36 6.07 -0.44 -26.04
C LEU A 36 6.07 -1.43 -24.88
N ARG A 37 6.98 -1.24 -23.94
CA ARG A 37 7.06 -2.05 -22.74
C ARG A 37 6.96 -1.18 -21.49
N LEU A 38 6.01 -1.52 -20.64
CA LEU A 38 5.77 -0.91 -19.34
C LEU A 38 6.47 -1.73 -18.26
N PHE A 39 7.18 -1.07 -17.36
CA PHE A 39 7.87 -1.69 -16.24
C PHE A 39 7.27 -1.23 -14.91
N VAL A 40 6.93 -2.21 -14.06
CA VAL A 40 6.31 -1.95 -12.76
C VAL A 40 6.95 -2.85 -11.70
N TYR A 41 7.34 -2.29 -10.56
CA TYR A 41 7.80 -3.09 -9.44
C TYR A 41 6.75 -4.10 -8.98
N LYS A 42 7.18 -5.24 -8.48
CA LYS A 42 6.28 -6.30 -7.99
C LYS A 42 5.86 -6.04 -6.53
N LYS A 43 4.75 -6.64 -6.11
CA LYS A 43 4.32 -6.65 -4.71
C LYS A 43 5.39 -7.28 -3.79
N SER A 44 6.16 -8.27 -4.26
CA SER A 44 7.28 -8.83 -3.51
C SER A 44 8.35 -7.79 -3.18
N THR A 45 8.74 -6.95 -4.16
CA THR A 45 9.71 -5.87 -3.94
C THR A 45 9.24 -4.88 -2.87
N GLU A 46 7.94 -4.56 -2.88
CA GLU A 46 7.30 -3.71 -1.87
C GLU A 46 7.26 -4.40 -0.50
N HIS A 47 6.81 -5.65 -0.45
CA HIS A 47 6.72 -6.44 0.76
C HIS A 47 8.08 -6.69 1.43
N ASP A 48 9.10 -7.04 0.65
CA ASP A 48 10.44 -7.35 1.13
C ASP A 48 11.29 -6.08 1.34
N ARG A 49 10.70 -4.89 1.05
CA ARG A 49 11.37 -3.57 1.10
C ARG A 49 12.69 -3.54 0.33
N SER A 50 12.80 -4.36 -0.72
CA SER A 50 14.02 -4.49 -1.54
C SER A 50 14.09 -3.39 -2.61
N TRP A 51 14.00 -2.12 -2.14
CA TRP A 51 14.04 -0.96 -3.00
C TRP A 51 15.45 -0.58 -3.40
N ASP A 52 15.61 -0.24 -4.67
CA ASP A 52 16.74 0.49 -5.22
C ASP A 52 16.26 1.61 -6.14
N HIS A 53 17.17 2.41 -6.68
CA HIS A 53 16.83 3.53 -7.54
C HIS A 53 16.11 3.12 -8.85
N ILE A 54 16.33 1.89 -9.35
CA ILE A 54 15.63 1.36 -10.53
C ILE A 54 14.23 0.91 -10.18
N THR A 55 14.08 0.15 -9.10
CA THR A 55 12.76 -0.35 -8.66
C THR A 55 11.84 0.79 -8.25
N THR A 56 12.35 1.89 -7.67
CA THR A 56 11.55 3.07 -7.36
C THR A 56 11.05 3.79 -8.63
N MET A 57 11.83 3.84 -9.71
CA MET A 57 11.40 4.37 -11.00
C MET A 57 10.40 3.47 -11.72
N ALA A 58 10.46 2.15 -11.47
CA ALA A 58 9.60 1.16 -12.11
C ALA A 58 8.16 1.21 -11.56
N ARG A 59 7.51 2.37 -11.62
CA ARG A 59 6.12 2.59 -11.20
C ARG A 59 5.18 2.85 -12.38
N GLY A 60 5.52 2.29 -13.55
CA GLY A 60 4.82 2.52 -14.81
C GLY A 60 5.67 3.26 -15.85
N ILE A 61 6.98 3.17 -15.74
CA ILE A 61 7.87 3.71 -16.77
C ILE A 61 7.72 2.89 -18.07
N THR A 62 7.56 3.57 -19.20
CA THR A 62 7.35 2.93 -20.50
C THR A 62 8.52 3.21 -21.44
N LEU A 63 9.09 2.17 -22.00
CA LEU A 63 10.15 2.22 -23.02
C LEU A 63 9.60 1.85 -24.40
N ASP A 64 10.02 2.57 -25.41
CA ASP A 64 9.77 2.25 -26.82
C ASP A 64 11.04 1.63 -27.43
N TYR A 65 11.00 0.31 -27.66
CA TYR A 65 12.12 -0.44 -28.20
C TYR A 65 12.33 -0.25 -29.71
N ARG A 66 11.32 0.27 -30.42
CA ARG A 66 11.42 0.63 -31.84
C ARG A 66 12.12 1.96 -32.03
N ALA A 67 11.64 2.98 -31.33
CA ALA A 67 12.23 4.33 -31.39
C ALA A 67 13.45 4.50 -30.48
N ARG A 68 13.70 3.55 -29.55
CA ARG A 68 14.78 3.60 -28.54
C ARG A 68 14.73 4.82 -27.65
N VAL A 69 13.53 5.14 -27.14
CA VAL A 69 13.28 6.29 -26.25
C VAL A 69 12.49 5.89 -25.00
N ILE A 70 12.60 6.70 -23.96
CA ILE A 70 11.76 6.62 -22.79
C ILE A 70 10.47 7.37 -23.08
N ARG A 71 9.35 6.67 -23.25
CA ARG A 71 8.06 7.25 -23.61
C ARG A 71 7.31 7.85 -22.44
N SER A 72 7.42 7.27 -21.26
CA SER A 72 6.78 7.85 -20.08
C SER A 72 7.69 7.80 -18.85
N ARG A 73 7.63 8.86 -18.06
CA ARG A 73 8.31 9.02 -16.78
C ARG A 73 7.27 9.23 -15.69
N PRO A 74 6.82 8.16 -15.01
CA PRO A 74 5.83 8.28 -13.94
C PRO A 74 6.42 8.95 -12.71
N LEU A 75 5.56 9.41 -11.79
CA LEU A 75 6.00 9.70 -10.43
C LEU A 75 6.72 8.49 -9.83
N PRO A 76 7.98 8.59 -9.41
CA PRO A 76 8.68 7.50 -8.73
C PRO A 76 7.93 7.04 -7.48
N LYS A 77 8.24 5.84 -6.99
CA LYS A 77 7.76 5.42 -5.66
C LYS A 77 8.30 6.39 -4.61
N PHE A 78 7.41 6.91 -3.79
CA PHE A 78 7.74 7.67 -2.59
C PHE A 78 6.99 7.08 -1.39
N PHE A 79 7.52 7.33 -0.19
CA PHE A 79 7.19 6.60 1.02
C PHE A 79 6.43 7.50 2.01
N ASN A 80 5.86 6.92 3.06
CA ASN A 80 5.29 7.69 4.15
C ASN A 80 6.41 8.42 4.92
N TYR A 81 6.09 9.59 5.42
CA TYR A 81 6.98 10.32 6.33
C TYR A 81 7.29 9.45 7.56
N GLY A 82 8.56 9.30 7.87
CA GLY A 82 9.04 8.43 8.96
C GLY A 82 9.12 6.93 8.65
N GLU A 83 8.65 6.47 7.47
CA GLU A 83 8.71 5.03 7.11
C GLU A 83 10.10 4.58 6.64
N VAL A 84 10.85 5.47 6.02
CA VAL A 84 12.12 5.13 5.37
C VAL A 84 13.24 6.01 5.92
N THR A 85 14.42 5.41 6.08
CA THR A 85 15.65 6.06 6.55
C THR A 85 16.36 6.90 5.48
N TYR A 86 15.64 7.33 4.43
CA TYR A 86 16.24 8.26 3.47
C TYR A 86 16.37 9.64 4.10
N THR A 87 17.53 10.25 3.88
CA THR A 87 17.77 11.63 4.28
C THR A 87 16.80 12.54 3.54
N ILE A 88 15.99 13.26 4.29
CA ILE A 88 15.13 14.31 3.73
C ILE A 88 16.05 15.41 3.19
N PRO A 89 15.88 15.85 1.93
CA PRO A 89 16.69 16.91 1.38
C PRO A 89 16.51 18.21 2.17
N ASP A 90 17.60 18.96 2.30
CA ASP A 90 17.52 20.36 2.70
C ASP A 90 16.92 21.21 1.55
N GLY A 91 16.36 22.37 1.90
CA GLY A 91 15.87 23.34 0.91
C GLY A 91 14.35 23.51 0.90
N PRO A 92 13.84 24.29 -0.08
CA PRO A 92 12.42 24.62 -0.13
C PRO A 92 11.56 23.39 -0.38
N VAL A 93 10.49 23.28 0.36
CA VAL A 93 9.49 22.21 0.25
C VAL A 93 8.12 22.81 -0.07
N SER A 94 7.40 22.18 -0.98
CA SER A 94 6.01 22.51 -1.31
C SER A 94 5.09 21.39 -0.88
N PHE A 95 3.89 21.74 -0.44
CA PHE A 95 2.91 20.76 0.01
C PHE A 95 1.70 20.78 -0.90
N PHE A 96 1.19 19.59 -1.20
CA PHE A 96 0.03 19.39 -2.06
C PHE A 96 -0.96 18.47 -1.40
N ASP A 97 -2.24 18.68 -1.65
CA ASP A 97 -3.27 17.71 -1.27
C ASP A 97 -2.95 16.34 -1.89
N LYS A 98 -3.41 15.29 -1.24
CA LYS A 98 -3.25 13.94 -1.75
C LYS A 98 -4.60 13.37 -2.17
N PRO A 99 -4.98 13.48 -3.46
CA PRO A 99 -6.20 12.85 -3.94
C PRO A 99 -6.16 11.33 -3.80
N ASP A 100 -7.29 10.74 -3.45
CA ASP A 100 -7.48 9.32 -3.17
C ASP A 100 -8.15 8.61 -4.36
N GLY A 101 -7.37 8.32 -5.38
CA GLY A 101 -7.81 7.65 -6.60
C GLY A 101 -6.82 6.63 -7.11
N SER A 102 -6.60 6.62 -8.42
CA SER A 102 -5.60 5.79 -9.09
C SER A 102 -4.68 6.62 -9.97
N LEU A 103 -3.37 6.45 -9.77
CA LEU A 103 -2.37 7.11 -10.60
C LEU A 103 -2.46 6.65 -12.05
N ALA A 104 -2.76 7.59 -12.93
CA ALA A 104 -2.78 7.45 -14.37
C ALA A 104 -1.56 8.19 -14.97
N ILE A 105 -0.90 7.56 -15.92
CA ILE A 105 0.30 8.07 -16.60
C ILE A 105 -0.05 8.28 -18.05
N VAL A 106 -0.10 9.54 -18.47
CA VAL A 106 -0.53 9.97 -19.80
C VAL A 106 0.69 10.35 -20.62
N PHE A 107 0.84 9.81 -21.82
CA PHE A 107 1.95 10.08 -22.71
C PHE A 107 1.56 9.85 -24.17
N PHE A 108 2.31 10.45 -25.09
CA PHE A 108 2.17 10.24 -26.54
C PHE A 108 3.10 9.10 -26.97
N ASP A 109 2.58 8.08 -27.65
CA ASP A 109 3.34 6.88 -28.03
C ASP A 109 4.07 7.02 -29.37
N GLY A 110 3.87 8.14 -30.06
CA GLY A 110 4.35 8.41 -31.40
C GLY A 110 3.24 8.36 -32.46
N ASP A 111 2.04 7.92 -32.08
CA ASP A 111 0.87 7.82 -32.92
C ASP A 111 -0.38 8.43 -32.24
N ARG A 112 -0.56 8.10 -30.96
CA ARG A 112 -1.70 8.57 -30.18
C ARG A 112 -1.36 8.81 -28.72
N TRP A 113 -2.22 9.53 -28.02
CA TRP A 113 -2.18 9.63 -26.56
C TRP A 113 -2.63 8.32 -25.93
N ARG A 114 -1.86 7.84 -24.96
CA ARG A 114 -2.13 6.65 -24.17
C ARG A 114 -2.19 6.95 -22.69
N VAL A 115 -2.90 6.10 -21.99
CA VAL A 115 -2.89 6.08 -20.53
C VAL A 115 -2.44 4.70 -20.04
N THR A 116 -1.56 4.70 -19.06
CA THR A 116 -1.18 3.49 -18.33
C THR A 116 -1.35 3.71 -16.85
N THR A 117 -1.44 2.63 -16.11
CA THR A 117 -1.38 2.62 -14.64
C THR A 117 -0.38 1.59 -14.17
N LYS A 118 -0.17 1.49 -12.87
CA LYS A 118 0.56 0.37 -12.28
C LYS A 118 -0.05 -1.00 -12.66
N GLY A 119 -1.33 -1.05 -13.03
CA GLY A 119 -2.01 -2.25 -13.53
C GLY A 119 -1.62 -2.68 -14.95
N GLY A 120 -1.20 -1.74 -15.79
CA GLY A 120 -0.84 -1.98 -17.19
C GLY A 120 -1.53 -1.03 -18.17
N PHE A 121 -1.47 -1.38 -19.46
CA PHE A 121 -2.12 -0.64 -20.55
C PHE A 121 -3.64 -0.85 -20.60
N THR A 122 -4.12 -1.99 -20.13
CA THR A 122 -5.52 -2.41 -20.25
C THR A 122 -6.21 -2.58 -18.90
N SER A 123 -5.63 -2.02 -17.82
CA SER A 123 -6.32 -2.01 -16.54
C SER A 123 -7.63 -1.19 -16.62
N PRO A 124 -8.67 -1.53 -15.85
CA PRO A 124 -9.91 -0.76 -15.84
C PRO A 124 -9.69 0.74 -15.64
N GLN A 125 -8.73 1.10 -14.76
CA GLN A 125 -8.36 2.49 -14.50
C GLN A 125 -7.71 3.17 -15.72
N ALA A 126 -6.82 2.46 -16.45
CA ALA A 126 -6.19 2.99 -17.65
C ALA A 126 -7.23 3.24 -18.75
N LEU A 127 -8.10 2.26 -18.98
CA LEU A 127 -9.15 2.35 -20.01
C LEU A 127 -10.16 3.46 -19.70
N TRP A 128 -10.60 3.55 -18.44
CA TRP A 128 -11.50 4.62 -18.00
C TRP A 128 -10.84 5.99 -18.19
N SER A 129 -9.60 6.15 -17.76
CA SER A 129 -8.86 7.42 -17.85
C SER A 129 -8.65 7.84 -19.30
N GLU A 130 -8.29 6.91 -20.20
CA GLU A 130 -8.10 7.19 -21.63
C GLU A 130 -9.42 7.64 -22.27
N ALA A 131 -10.52 6.96 -21.97
CA ALA A 131 -11.86 7.33 -22.47
C ALA A 131 -12.28 8.71 -21.95
N TRP A 132 -12.13 8.94 -20.64
CA TRP A 132 -12.49 10.21 -20.02
C TRP A 132 -11.70 11.39 -20.59
N LEU A 133 -10.37 11.25 -20.74
CA LEU A 133 -9.51 12.30 -21.30
C LEU A 133 -9.90 12.64 -22.73
N ARG A 134 -10.16 11.64 -23.57
CA ARG A 134 -10.57 11.84 -24.96
C ARG A 134 -11.87 12.64 -25.08
N GLU A 135 -12.79 12.45 -24.13
CA GLU A 135 -14.11 13.10 -24.16
C GLU A 135 -14.12 14.47 -23.48
N ASN A 136 -13.27 14.67 -22.45
CA ASN A 136 -13.38 15.82 -21.55
C ASN A 136 -12.16 16.75 -21.59
N ALA A 137 -10.99 16.31 -22.07
CA ALA A 137 -9.79 17.13 -22.09
C ALA A 137 -9.47 17.66 -23.50
N ARG A 138 -8.94 18.89 -23.54
CA ARG A 138 -8.38 19.44 -24.77
C ARG A 138 -6.95 18.88 -24.98
N MET A 139 -6.84 17.73 -25.66
CA MET A 139 -5.59 17.00 -25.84
C MET A 139 -4.46 17.80 -26.50
N GLY A 140 -4.80 18.81 -27.32
CA GLY A 140 -3.82 19.75 -27.92
C GLY A 140 -3.13 20.69 -26.90
N ALA A 141 -3.51 20.64 -25.63
CA ALA A 141 -2.81 21.35 -24.55
C ALA A 141 -1.56 20.60 -24.05
N PHE A 142 -1.45 19.33 -24.37
CA PHE A 142 -0.31 18.49 -23.98
C PHE A 142 0.79 18.53 -25.05
N VAL A 143 2.04 18.39 -24.62
CA VAL A 143 3.21 18.35 -25.48
C VAL A 143 3.56 16.88 -25.76
N GLU A 144 3.69 16.53 -27.03
CA GLU A 144 4.17 15.20 -27.44
C GLU A 144 5.59 14.95 -26.92
N GLY A 145 5.81 13.76 -26.37
CA GLY A 145 7.09 13.40 -25.73
C GLY A 145 7.12 13.65 -24.22
N ASP A 146 6.24 14.46 -23.70
CA ASP A 146 6.13 14.70 -22.26
C ASP A 146 5.21 13.69 -21.58
N THR A 147 5.35 13.58 -20.27
CA THR A 147 4.54 12.67 -19.43
C THR A 147 3.72 13.47 -18.43
N TYR A 148 2.44 13.16 -18.34
CA TYR A 148 1.52 13.77 -17.37
C TYR A 148 1.05 12.72 -16.37
N CYS A 149 1.31 12.96 -15.08
CA CYS A 149 0.88 12.13 -13.98
C CYS A 149 -0.40 12.72 -13.40
N MET A 150 -1.47 11.94 -13.41
CA MET A 150 -2.80 12.37 -12.99
C MET A 150 -3.39 11.38 -11.99
N GLU A 151 -4.28 11.87 -11.13
CA GLU A 151 -5.10 10.98 -10.31
C GLU A 151 -6.49 10.83 -10.95
N ALA A 152 -6.86 9.60 -11.24
CA ALA A 152 -8.17 9.25 -11.76
C ALA A 152 -9.17 9.09 -10.60
N ILE A 153 -10.22 9.91 -10.60
CA ILE A 153 -11.26 9.92 -9.59
C ILE A 153 -12.57 9.50 -10.24
N TYR A 154 -13.11 8.34 -9.87
CA TYR A 154 -14.44 7.89 -10.33
C TYR A 154 -15.03 6.85 -9.37
N ARG A 155 -16.37 6.75 -9.35
CA ARG A 155 -17.13 5.99 -8.35
C ARG A 155 -16.77 4.51 -8.28
N ALA A 156 -16.56 3.90 -9.44
CA ALA A 156 -16.25 2.46 -9.50
C ALA A 156 -14.87 2.11 -8.94
N ASP A 157 -13.94 3.10 -8.83
CA ASP A 157 -12.59 2.94 -8.28
C ASP A 157 -12.42 3.61 -6.90
N ARG A 158 -13.51 4.04 -6.26
CA ARG A 158 -13.45 4.73 -4.97
C ARG A 158 -12.73 3.88 -3.91
N LYS A 159 -11.76 4.49 -3.24
CA LYS A 159 -11.02 3.89 -2.11
C LYS A 159 -11.74 4.23 -0.79
N VAL A 160 -11.43 5.37 -0.20
CA VAL A 160 -12.02 5.86 1.06
C VAL A 160 -12.79 7.16 0.82
N VAL A 161 -12.11 8.15 0.24
CA VAL A 161 -12.63 9.52 0.07
C VAL A 161 -13.83 9.55 -0.87
N ARG A 162 -14.81 10.38 -0.53
CA ARG A 162 -15.99 10.63 -1.38
C ARG A 162 -15.82 11.94 -2.10
N TYR A 163 -15.76 11.86 -3.43
CA TYR A 163 -15.75 13.03 -4.27
C TYR A 163 -17.16 13.27 -4.86
N ASP A 164 -17.51 14.53 -5.06
CA ASP A 164 -18.73 14.98 -5.72
C ASP A 164 -18.61 15.03 -7.26
N PHE A 165 -17.46 14.66 -7.78
CA PHE A 165 -17.14 14.66 -9.21
C PHE A 165 -16.46 13.34 -9.62
N GLU A 166 -16.45 13.11 -10.94
CA GLU A 166 -15.59 12.13 -11.61
C GLU A 166 -14.68 12.87 -12.59
N GLY A 167 -13.39 12.51 -12.66
CA GLY A 167 -12.46 13.19 -13.54
C GLY A 167 -11.01 12.92 -13.24
N MET A 168 -10.14 13.70 -13.89
CA MET A 168 -8.69 13.61 -13.75
C MET A 168 -8.15 14.86 -13.05
N ILE A 169 -7.27 14.66 -12.08
CA ILE A 169 -6.54 15.73 -11.38
C ILE A 169 -5.09 15.68 -11.82
N LEU A 170 -4.57 16.73 -12.43
CA LEU A 170 -3.16 16.81 -12.82
C LEU A 170 -2.29 17.00 -11.56
N LEU A 171 -1.38 16.06 -11.32
CA LEU A 171 -0.49 16.03 -10.15
C LEU A 171 0.89 16.60 -10.46
N ALA A 172 1.48 16.14 -11.55
CA ALA A 172 2.83 16.47 -11.98
C ALA A 172 2.98 16.21 -13.48
N ALA A 173 4.01 16.81 -14.09
CA ALA A 173 4.42 16.47 -15.44
C ALA A 173 5.94 16.48 -15.56
N TYR A 174 6.44 15.71 -16.52
CA TYR A 174 7.86 15.67 -16.86
C TYR A 174 8.04 15.89 -18.35
N ALA A 175 8.93 16.79 -18.70
CA ALA A 175 9.37 16.98 -20.08
C ALA A 175 10.08 15.72 -20.60
N SER A 176 10.24 15.62 -21.90
CA SER A 176 10.88 14.49 -22.57
C SER A 176 12.30 14.19 -22.11
N ASP A 177 13.03 15.22 -21.63
CA ASP A 177 14.37 15.12 -21.03
C ASP A 177 14.36 14.71 -19.54
N GLY A 178 13.17 14.63 -18.92
CA GLY A 178 12.98 14.30 -17.50
C GLY A 178 13.01 15.51 -16.56
N ARG A 179 13.02 16.73 -17.08
CA ARG A 179 12.78 17.93 -16.25
C ARG A 179 11.34 17.91 -15.72
N GLY A 180 11.19 18.09 -14.41
CA GLY A 180 9.86 18.29 -13.83
C GLY A 180 9.28 19.63 -14.22
N TYR A 181 8.00 19.70 -14.49
CA TYR A 181 7.26 20.94 -14.70
C TYR A 181 7.22 21.74 -13.40
N THR A 182 7.34 23.06 -13.52
CA THR A 182 7.08 24.00 -12.42
C THR A 182 5.59 24.03 -12.09
N ARG A 183 5.25 24.60 -10.94
CA ARG A 183 3.85 24.79 -10.55
C ARG A 183 3.07 25.59 -11.59
N ASP A 184 3.63 26.67 -12.07
CA ASP A 184 3.00 27.55 -13.08
C ASP A 184 2.77 26.79 -14.40
N GLU A 185 3.72 25.96 -14.84
CA GLU A 185 3.56 25.12 -16.03
C GLU A 185 2.45 24.08 -15.86
N ILE A 186 2.33 23.47 -14.67
CA ILE A 186 1.26 22.52 -14.32
C ILE A 186 -0.11 23.23 -14.38
N GLU A 187 -0.24 24.38 -13.74
CA GLU A 187 -1.49 25.16 -13.70
C GLU A 187 -1.90 25.64 -15.09
N ALA A 188 -0.95 26.19 -15.85
CA ALA A 188 -1.19 26.61 -17.21
C ALA A 188 -1.61 25.45 -18.13
N THR A 189 -1.01 24.28 -17.96
CA THR A 189 -1.38 23.07 -18.71
C THR A 189 -2.77 22.60 -18.34
N ALA A 190 -3.09 22.51 -17.03
CA ALA A 190 -4.41 22.13 -16.56
C ALA A 190 -5.50 23.09 -17.08
N GLN A 191 -5.26 24.39 -17.03
CA GLN A 191 -6.18 25.41 -17.54
C GLN A 191 -6.43 25.25 -19.05
N ARG A 192 -5.35 25.09 -19.84
CA ARG A 192 -5.47 24.86 -21.29
C ARG A 192 -6.21 23.56 -21.60
N ALA A 193 -5.93 22.48 -20.85
CA ALA A 193 -6.55 21.19 -21.06
C ALA A 193 -8.00 21.11 -20.53
N GLY A 194 -8.41 22.02 -19.65
CA GLY A 194 -9.70 21.99 -18.97
C GLY A 194 -9.74 20.97 -17.83
N LEU A 195 -8.60 20.75 -17.18
CA LEU A 195 -8.45 19.78 -16.09
C LEU A 195 -8.42 20.46 -14.72
N ARG A 196 -8.75 19.68 -13.70
CA ARG A 196 -8.43 20.03 -12.32
C ARG A 196 -6.92 19.88 -12.10
N VAL A 197 -6.36 20.70 -11.22
CA VAL A 197 -4.98 20.59 -10.75
C VAL A 197 -4.99 20.24 -9.27
N VAL A 198 -3.98 19.51 -8.81
CA VAL A 198 -3.84 19.21 -7.38
C VAL A 198 -3.73 20.50 -6.57
N GLU A 199 -4.45 20.58 -5.47
CA GLU A 199 -4.45 21.75 -4.58
C GLU A 199 -3.08 21.91 -3.91
N ALA A 200 -2.55 23.13 -3.90
CA ALA A 200 -1.37 23.49 -3.11
C ALA A 200 -1.82 23.81 -1.67
N LEU A 201 -1.09 23.26 -0.70
CA LEU A 201 -1.34 23.49 0.71
C LEU A 201 -0.23 24.41 1.27
N HIS A 202 -0.60 25.31 2.15
CA HIS A 202 0.30 26.30 2.69
C HIS A 202 0.78 25.89 4.09
N PHE A 203 1.91 25.17 4.13
CA PHE A 203 2.62 24.85 5.36
C PHE A 203 4.07 25.33 5.24
N GLU A 204 4.64 25.82 6.34
CA GLU A 204 5.99 26.30 6.39
C GLU A 204 7.00 25.19 6.70
N THR A 205 6.55 24.17 7.45
CA THR A 205 7.40 23.06 7.91
C THR A 205 6.73 21.71 7.79
N MET A 206 7.54 20.66 7.77
CA MET A 206 7.04 19.27 7.84
C MET A 206 6.24 19.00 9.12
N GLN A 207 6.63 19.61 10.25
CA GLN A 207 5.89 19.48 11.51
C GLN A 207 4.50 20.09 11.38
N GLN A 208 4.41 21.33 10.90
CA GLN A 208 3.11 21.99 10.69
C GLN A 208 2.20 21.19 9.73
N ALA A 209 2.77 20.62 8.66
CA ALA A 209 2.03 19.75 7.76
C ALA A 209 1.53 18.48 8.46
N GLY A 210 2.37 17.85 9.29
CA GLY A 210 2.02 16.67 10.09
C GLY A 210 0.86 16.95 11.05
N ASP A 211 0.95 18.05 11.79
CA ASP A 211 -0.07 18.45 12.78
C ASP A 211 -1.40 18.76 12.10
N ALA A 212 -1.36 19.49 10.98
CA ALA A 212 -2.57 19.79 10.20
C ALA A 212 -3.23 18.53 9.64
N VAL A 213 -2.43 17.63 9.03
CA VAL A 213 -2.92 16.37 8.46
C VAL A 213 -3.48 15.44 9.53
N ALA A 214 -2.92 15.43 10.74
CA ALA A 214 -3.47 14.66 11.86
C ALA A 214 -4.91 15.08 12.23
N GLY A 215 -5.27 16.34 11.98
CA GLY A 215 -6.61 16.89 12.16
C GLY A 215 -7.56 16.70 10.98
N PHE A 216 -7.12 16.17 9.85
CA PHE A 216 -7.99 15.92 8.69
C PHE A 216 -9.06 14.87 9.04
N ASP A 217 -10.26 15.08 8.50
CA ASP A 217 -11.32 14.07 8.55
C ASP A 217 -11.02 12.88 7.59
N ARG A 218 -11.89 11.91 7.57
CA ARG A 218 -11.74 10.72 6.73
C ARG A 218 -11.92 10.99 5.24
N ASP A 219 -12.47 12.13 4.85
CA ASP A 219 -12.72 12.52 3.46
C ASP A 219 -11.54 13.31 2.86
N ARG A 220 -10.40 13.31 3.55
CA ARG A 220 -9.10 13.77 3.05
C ARG A 220 -8.02 12.73 3.34
N GLU A 221 -7.29 12.27 2.30
CA GLU A 221 -6.25 11.25 2.50
C GLU A 221 -5.05 11.78 3.28
N GLY A 222 -4.63 13.02 2.98
CA GLY A 222 -3.45 13.63 3.56
C GLY A 222 -2.78 14.62 2.64
N CYS A 223 -1.45 14.71 2.70
CA CYS A 223 -0.68 15.56 1.82
C CYS A 223 0.59 14.87 1.29
N VAL A 224 1.16 15.46 0.22
CA VAL A 224 2.47 15.14 -0.34
C VAL A 224 3.38 16.35 -0.17
N ALA A 225 4.51 16.17 0.52
CA ALA A 225 5.61 17.12 0.54
C ALA A 225 6.54 16.84 -0.65
N HIS A 226 6.92 17.86 -1.39
CA HIS A 226 7.75 17.78 -2.59
C HIS A 226 8.91 18.80 -2.53
N TRP A 227 10.12 18.32 -2.71
CA TRP A 227 11.35 19.10 -2.88
C TRP A 227 11.66 19.20 -4.37
N PRO A 228 11.36 20.33 -5.02
CA PRO A 228 11.43 20.44 -6.49
C PRO A 228 12.85 20.25 -7.04
N ASP A 229 13.87 20.69 -6.33
CA ASP A 229 15.27 20.61 -6.79
C ASP A 229 15.74 19.17 -6.98
N THR A 230 15.32 18.27 -6.08
CA THR A 230 15.69 16.85 -6.09
C THR A 230 14.60 15.93 -6.63
N ASP A 231 13.41 16.47 -6.87
CA ASP A 231 12.19 15.71 -7.18
C ASP A 231 11.80 14.70 -6.08
N TYR A 232 12.33 14.90 -4.88
CA TYR A 232 12.04 14.05 -3.73
C TYR A 232 10.64 14.31 -3.20
N ARG A 233 9.95 13.25 -2.80
CA ARG A 233 8.60 13.33 -2.24
C ARG A 233 8.44 12.41 -1.04
N VAL A 234 7.61 12.84 -0.09
CA VAL A 234 7.06 11.99 0.97
C VAL A 234 5.57 12.25 1.10
N LYS A 235 4.83 11.25 1.58
CA LYS A 235 3.40 11.37 1.85
C LYS A 235 3.13 11.36 3.34
N ILE A 236 2.20 12.18 3.79
CA ILE A 236 1.68 12.23 5.16
C ILE A 236 0.19 11.92 5.04
N LYS A 237 -0.27 10.88 5.75
CA LYS A 237 -1.68 10.45 5.71
C LYS A 237 -2.40 10.76 7.01
N GLY A 238 -3.65 11.21 6.90
CA GLY A 238 -4.49 11.55 8.04
C GLY A 238 -4.88 10.34 8.88
N SER A 239 -4.94 10.50 10.20
CA SER A 239 -5.28 9.40 11.12
C SER A 239 -6.70 8.87 10.91
N ALA A 240 -7.67 9.75 10.62
CA ALA A 240 -9.05 9.33 10.33
C ALA A 240 -9.18 8.56 9.01
N TYR A 241 -8.42 8.98 7.99
CA TYR A 241 -8.33 8.24 6.72
C TYR A 241 -7.71 6.85 6.92
N LEU A 242 -6.57 6.77 7.63
CA LEU A 242 -5.91 5.49 7.92
C LEU A 242 -6.82 4.54 8.70
N HIS A 243 -7.58 5.06 9.68
CA HIS A 243 -8.56 4.26 10.41
C HIS A 243 -9.63 3.68 9.50
N ALA A 244 -10.22 4.50 8.61
CA ALA A 244 -11.21 4.04 7.65
C ALA A 244 -10.62 2.99 6.68
N MET A 245 -9.42 3.24 6.17
CA MET A 245 -8.71 2.33 5.26
C MET A 245 -8.39 0.99 5.93
N ARG A 246 -8.01 0.98 7.23
CA ARG A 246 -7.78 -0.24 7.99
C ARG A 246 -9.03 -1.11 8.06
N ILE A 247 -10.18 -0.52 8.34
CA ILE A 247 -11.47 -1.23 8.40
C ILE A 247 -11.81 -1.83 7.04
N ILE A 248 -11.67 -1.03 5.97
CA ILE A 248 -11.91 -1.47 4.59
C ILE A 248 -10.96 -2.61 4.21
N SER A 249 -9.70 -2.51 4.60
CA SER A 249 -8.66 -3.52 4.31
C SER A 249 -8.70 -4.72 5.27
N ARG A 250 -9.64 -4.76 6.20
CA ARG A 250 -9.82 -5.84 7.20
C ARG A 250 -8.58 -6.11 8.07
N VAL A 251 -7.77 -5.09 8.34
CA VAL A 251 -6.63 -5.19 9.26
C VAL A 251 -7.11 -4.91 10.68
N THR A 252 -7.89 -5.83 11.22
CA THR A 252 -8.44 -5.76 12.58
C THR A 252 -8.15 -7.04 13.33
N PRO A 253 -8.02 -7.00 14.67
CA PRO A 253 -7.80 -8.21 15.47
C PRO A 253 -8.77 -9.34 15.15
N LEU A 254 -10.06 -9.00 15.00
CA LEU A 254 -11.09 -10.00 14.71
C LEU A 254 -10.91 -10.63 13.31
N ALA A 255 -10.63 -9.81 12.28
CA ALA A 255 -10.45 -10.31 10.92
C ALA A 255 -9.19 -11.19 10.77
N VAL A 256 -8.08 -10.83 11.43
CA VAL A 256 -6.87 -11.67 11.45
C VAL A 256 -7.11 -12.97 12.24
N TRP A 257 -7.83 -12.89 13.35
CA TRP A 257 -8.22 -14.07 14.11
C TRP A 257 -9.11 -15.02 13.28
N GLU A 258 -10.11 -14.49 12.55
CA GLU A 258 -10.96 -15.28 11.64
C GLU A 258 -10.13 -15.95 10.54
N ALA A 259 -9.17 -15.25 9.96
CA ALA A 259 -8.26 -15.82 8.97
C ALA A 259 -7.40 -16.96 9.56
N MET A 260 -6.87 -16.78 10.78
CA MET A 260 -6.13 -17.81 11.51
C MET A 260 -7.01 -19.02 11.82
N LEU A 261 -8.24 -18.80 12.30
CA LEU A 261 -9.22 -19.87 12.55
C LEU A 261 -9.53 -20.65 11.28
N ALA A 262 -9.69 -19.98 10.14
CA ALA A 262 -9.93 -20.60 8.85
C ALA A 262 -8.71 -21.32 8.25
N GLY A 263 -7.52 -21.18 8.86
CA GLY A 263 -6.28 -21.79 8.37
C GLY A 263 -5.67 -21.06 7.17
N VAL A 264 -6.04 -19.80 6.96
CA VAL A 264 -5.43 -18.97 5.91
C VAL A 264 -3.97 -18.71 6.23
N ARG A 265 -3.11 -18.75 5.24
CA ARG A 265 -1.70 -18.41 5.39
C ARG A 265 -1.54 -16.90 5.59
N LEU A 266 -1.10 -16.49 6.78
CA LEU A 266 -0.99 -15.08 7.15
C LEU A 266 0.04 -14.32 6.31
N ASP A 267 1.09 -14.99 5.82
CA ASP A 267 2.09 -14.42 4.92
C ASP A 267 1.50 -14.07 3.54
N GLU A 268 0.55 -14.85 3.05
CA GLU A 268 -0.20 -14.54 1.84
C GLU A 268 -1.18 -13.39 2.06
N LEU A 269 -1.93 -13.42 3.16
CA LEU A 269 -2.86 -12.35 3.52
C LEU A 269 -2.13 -11.01 3.72
N ARG A 270 -0.96 -11.01 4.37
CA ARG A 270 -0.14 -9.82 4.57
C ARG A 270 0.25 -9.12 3.27
N ARG A 271 0.48 -9.89 2.20
CA ARG A 271 0.81 -9.32 0.87
C ARG A 271 -0.33 -8.53 0.24
N GLU A 272 -1.56 -8.77 0.65
CA GLU A 272 -2.74 -8.03 0.18
C GLU A 272 -3.05 -6.80 1.04
N VAL A 273 -2.43 -6.69 2.22
CA VAL A 273 -2.58 -5.56 3.14
C VAL A 273 -1.79 -4.36 2.58
N PRO A 274 -2.36 -3.13 2.61
CA PRO A 274 -1.62 -1.91 2.29
C PRO A 274 -0.38 -1.74 3.18
N GLU A 275 0.68 -1.18 2.61
CA GLU A 275 1.99 -1.06 3.29
C GLU A 275 1.94 -0.34 4.64
N GLU A 276 1.03 0.62 4.76
CA GLU A 276 0.82 1.42 5.97
C GLU A 276 0.38 0.57 7.17
N PHE A 277 -0.20 -0.61 6.92
CA PHE A 277 -0.74 -1.48 7.97
C PHE A 277 0.07 -2.77 8.19
N TRP A 278 1.21 -2.93 7.55
CA TRP A 278 2.04 -4.13 7.75
C TRP A 278 2.49 -4.28 9.20
N GLY A 279 2.88 -3.17 9.86
CA GLY A 279 3.25 -3.17 11.27
C GLY A 279 2.07 -3.60 12.16
N ASP A 280 0.89 -3.05 11.91
CA ASP A 280 -0.33 -3.40 12.63
C ASP A 280 -0.71 -4.88 12.41
N PHE A 281 -0.67 -5.34 11.15
CA PHE A 281 -0.96 -6.73 10.82
C PHE A 281 0.00 -7.69 11.53
N ASP A 282 1.30 -7.40 11.49
CA ASP A 282 2.33 -8.22 12.12
C ASP A 282 2.18 -8.24 13.64
N ALA A 283 1.88 -7.09 14.27
CA ALA A 283 1.63 -6.99 15.71
C ALA A 283 0.39 -7.81 16.14
N ILE A 284 -0.73 -7.68 15.40
CA ILE A 284 -1.94 -8.46 15.65
C ILE A 284 -1.65 -9.96 15.49
N ALA A 285 -1.02 -10.36 14.37
CA ALA A 285 -0.71 -11.76 14.09
C ALA A 285 0.22 -12.36 15.16
N SER A 286 1.21 -11.60 15.62
CA SER A 286 2.14 -12.00 16.69
C SER A 286 1.41 -12.19 18.01
N ALA A 287 0.58 -11.22 18.42
CA ALA A 287 -0.19 -11.32 19.67
C ALA A 287 -1.15 -12.52 19.68
N LEU A 288 -1.85 -12.76 18.56
CA LEU A 288 -2.76 -13.92 18.46
C LEU A 288 -2.00 -15.26 18.44
N ARG A 289 -0.85 -15.34 17.79
CA ARG A 289 0.02 -16.54 17.84
C ARG A 289 0.55 -16.80 19.24
N GLN A 290 0.92 -15.74 19.97
CA GLN A 290 1.38 -15.86 21.34
C GLN A 290 0.25 -16.38 22.26
N GLN A 291 -0.96 -15.86 22.15
CA GLN A 291 -2.10 -16.33 22.93
C GLN A 291 -2.43 -17.81 22.66
N LEU A 292 -2.34 -18.24 21.39
CA LEU A 292 -2.48 -19.66 21.04
C LEU A 292 -1.37 -20.52 21.67
N ALA A 293 -0.10 -20.05 21.57
CA ALA A 293 1.05 -20.76 22.14
C ALA A 293 0.94 -20.89 23.67
N ASP A 294 0.54 -19.81 24.34
CA ASP A 294 0.35 -19.80 25.81
C ASP A 294 -0.75 -20.76 26.26
N LEU A 295 -1.86 -20.81 25.51
CA LEU A 295 -2.93 -21.76 25.76
C LEU A 295 -2.46 -23.20 25.57
N LEU A 296 -1.76 -23.49 24.46
CA LEU A 296 -1.22 -24.85 24.20
C LEU A 296 -0.19 -25.25 25.27
N ALA A 297 0.70 -24.36 25.69
CA ALA A 297 1.65 -24.61 26.77
C ALA A 297 0.96 -24.88 28.10
N THR A 298 -0.15 -24.20 28.37
CA THR A 298 -0.96 -24.47 29.58
C THR A 298 -1.63 -25.83 29.49
N ILE A 299 -2.18 -26.23 28.35
CA ILE A 299 -2.74 -27.56 28.11
C ILE A 299 -1.65 -28.65 28.28
N ASP A 300 -0.47 -28.44 27.69
CA ASP A 300 0.64 -29.41 27.78
C ASP A 300 1.15 -29.56 29.22
N ARG A 301 1.21 -28.50 30.00
CA ARG A 301 1.54 -28.52 31.42
C ARG A 301 0.52 -29.34 32.23
N GLU A 302 -0.78 -29.13 31.98
CA GLU A 302 -1.82 -29.93 32.63
C GLU A 302 -1.79 -31.41 32.18
N CYS A 303 -1.50 -31.69 30.91
CA CYS A 303 -1.27 -33.04 30.41
C CYS A 303 -0.11 -33.75 31.15
N ALA A 304 1.01 -33.01 31.34
CA ALA A 304 2.17 -33.53 32.09
C ALA A 304 1.84 -33.81 33.57
N ARG A 305 1.06 -32.90 34.19
CA ARG A 305 0.60 -33.04 35.59
C ARG A 305 -0.21 -34.34 35.83
N VAL A 306 -0.90 -34.82 34.80
CA VAL A 306 -1.76 -36.01 34.88
C VAL A 306 -1.25 -37.15 34.02
N ALA A 307 0.04 -37.18 33.69
CA ALA A 307 0.62 -38.16 32.77
C ALA A 307 0.52 -39.61 33.27
N ASP A 308 0.60 -39.82 34.57
CA ASP A 308 0.51 -41.12 35.27
C ASP A 308 -0.92 -41.63 35.45
N LYS A 309 -1.94 -40.84 35.16
CA LYS A 309 -3.35 -41.16 35.38
C LYS A 309 -4.02 -41.69 34.11
N SER A 310 -4.99 -42.60 34.30
CA SER A 310 -5.85 -43.02 33.23
C SER A 310 -6.80 -41.93 32.78
N ASP A 311 -7.31 -41.98 31.55
CA ASP A 311 -8.28 -41.03 31.03
C ASP A 311 -9.56 -40.93 31.89
N ARG A 312 -9.95 -42.02 32.56
CA ARG A 312 -11.08 -42.03 33.49
C ARG A 312 -10.81 -41.23 34.75
N GLU A 313 -9.62 -41.38 35.32
CA GLU A 313 -9.17 -40.57 36.49
C GLU A 313 -9.04 -39.12 36.13
N VAL A 314 -8.44 -38.81 34.97
CA VAL A 314 -8.36 -37.42 34.47
C VAL A 314 -9.74 -36.80 34.29
N ALA A 315 -10.70 -37.57 33.73
CA ALA A 315 -12.07 -37.09 33.57
C ALA A 315 -12.76 -36.76 34.90
N ALA A 316 -12.44 -37.52 35.97
CA ALA A 316 -13.03 -37.30 37.31
C ALA A 316 -12.43 -36.06 38.01
N MET A 317 -11.23 -35.58 37.61
CA MET A 317 -10.54 -34.47 38.25
C MET A 317 -10.42 -33.22 37.35
N LEU A 318 -11.19 -33.12 36.26
CA LEU A 318 -11.12 -32.00 35.34
C LEU A 318 -11.32 -30.62 36.01
N ASP A 319 -12.13 -30.58 37.09
CA ASP A 319 -12.37 -29.33 37.84
C ASP A 319 -11.16 -28.88 38.69
N GLU A 320 -10.17 -29.77 38.89
CA GLU A 320 -8.93 -29.46 39.58
C GLU A 320 -7.83 -28.90 38.61
N LEU A 321 -8.06 -28.99 37.30
CA LEU A 321 -7.17 -28.53 36.27
C LEU A 321 -7.46 -27.05 35.91
N ASP A 322 -6.50 -26.44 35.24
CA ASP A 322 -6.65 -25.06 34.78
C ASP A 322 -7.95 -24.86 33.98
N PRO A 323 -8.79 -23.88 34.36
CA PRO A 323 -10.10 -23.64 33.73
C PRO A 323 -10.07 -23.44 32.21
N GLN A 324 -8.99 -22.90 31.67
CA GLN A 324 -8.83 -22.69 30.24
C GLN A 324 -8.37 -23.94 29.51
N ALA A 325 -7.55 -24.77 30.16
CA ALA A 325 -6.94 -25.97 29.60
C ALA A 325 -7.81 -27.24 29.76
N ARG A 326 -8.54 -27.41 30.88
CA ARG A 326 -9.22 -28.66 31.29
C ARG A 326 -10.04 -29.33 30.20
N ARG A 327 -10.78 -28.56 29.40
CA ARG A 327 -11.62 -29.08 28.31
C ARG A 327 -10.84 -29.69 27.14
N PHE A 328 -9.55 -29.42 27.05
CA PHE A 328 -8.68 -29.86 25.95
C PHE A 328 -7.74 -31.01 26.36
N VAL A 329 -7.49 -31.22 27.65
CA VAL A 329 -6.49 -32.15 28.17
C VAL A 329 -6.69 -33.58 27.62
N LEU A 330 -7.90 -34.14 27.71
CA LEU A 330 -8.17 -35.48 27.18
C LEU A 330 -7.99 -35.57 25.66
N THR A 331 -8.33 -34.50 24.92
CA THR A 331 -8.15 -34.45 23.46
C THR A 331 -6.66 -34.36 23.12
N ARG A 332 -5.91 -33.55 23.86
CA ARG A 332 -4.46 -33.37 23.68
C ARG A 332 -3.70 -34.65 23.93
N ARG A 333 -4.03 -35.35 25.01
CA ARG A 333 -3.44 -36.66 25.33
C ARG A 333 -3.66 -37.72 24.23
N LYS A 334 -4.85 -37.73 23.62
CA LYS A 334 -5.20 -38.67 22.57
C LYS A 334 -4.65 -38.35 21.20
N LYS A 335 -4.58 -37.08 20.85
CA LYS A 335 -4.32 -36.61 19.46
C LYS A 335 -3.02 -35.83 19.29
N GLY A 336 -2.38 -35.42 20.39
CA GLY A 336 -1.22 -34.53 20.28
C GLY A 336 -1.55 -33.28 19.47
N ASP A 337 -0.62 -32.84 18.60
CA ASP A 337 -0.79 -31.67 17.75
C ASP A 337 -1.89 -31.81 16.70
N ALA A 338 -2.22 -33.06 16.29
CA ALA A 338 -3.31 -33.34 15.36
C ALA A 338 -4.69 -32.91 15.89
N MET A 339 -4.80 -32.52 17.17
CA MET A 339 -6.02 -31.91 17.69
C MET A 339 -6.41 -30.62 16.94
N LEU A 340 -5.44 -29.90 16.37
CA LEU A 340 -5.66 -28.68 15.59
C LEU A 340 -6.26 -28.94 14.20
N ASP A 341 -6.15 -30.15 13.68
CA ASP A 341 -6.74 -30.56 12.39
C ASP A 341 -8.26 -30.75 12.47
N ASN A 342 -8.76 -30.98 13.67
CA ASN A 342 -10.20 -31.15 13.90
C ASN A 342 -10.86 -29.77 14.01
N LYS A 343 -11.78 -29.47 13.09
CA LYS A 343 -12.48 -28.16 13.00
C LYS A 343 -13.16 -27.75 14.31
N THR A 344 -13.83 -28.69 14.99
CA THR A 344 -14.54 -28.41 16.25
C THR A 344 -13.57 -28.08 17.38
N THR A 345 -12.49 -28.85 17.52
CA THR A 345 -11.45 -28.62 18.54
C THR A 345 -10.72 -27.30 18.27
N ARG A 346 -10.39 -27.06 17.01
CA ARG A 346 -9.77 -25.79 16.58
C ARG A 346 -10.67 -24.59 16.90
N ALA A 347 -11.95 -24.65 16.55
CA ALA A 347 -12.91 -23.60 16.87
C ALA A 347 -13.04 -23.34 18.37
N ALA A 348 -13.03 -24.42 19.19
CA ALA A 348 -13.08 -24.28 20.64
C ALA A 348 -11.80 -23.67 21.22
N LEU A 349 -10.61 -24.04 20.73
CA LEU A 349 -9.34 -23.45 21.12
C LEU A 349 -9.28 -21.96 20.77
N PHE A 350 -9.58 -21.63 19.52
CA PHE A 350 -9.62 -20.23 19.07
C PHE A 350 -10.66 -19.41 19.81
N GLY A 351 -11.79 -20.01 20.19
CA GLY A 351 -12.82 -19.37 21.00
C GLY A 351 -12.34 -18.89 22.37
N ALA A 352 -11.28 -19.51 22.93
CA ALA A 352 -10.73 -19.13 24.23
C ALA A 352 -10.02 -17.77 24.23
N PHE A 353 -9.51 -17.33 23.07
CA PHE A 353 -8.82 -16.05 22.92
C PHE A 353 -9.39 -15.19 21.77
N ARG A 354 -10.68 -15.35 21.51
CA ARG A 354 -11.35 -14.53 20.48
C ARG A 354 -11.33 -13.05 20.89
N PRO A 355 -10.83 -12.13 20.00
CA PRO A 355 -10.87 -10.71 20.24
C PRO A 355 -12.31 -10.20 20.44
N THR A 356 -12.49 -9.26 21.37
CA THR A 356 -13.76 -8.57 21.56
C THR A 356 -13.80 -7.34 20.66
N GLY A 357 -14.44 -7.43 19.51
CA GLY A 357 -14.40 -6.38 18.50
C GLY A 357 -12.97 -6.16 17.98
N ASN A 358 -12.48 -4.92 18.09
CA ASN A 358 -11.12 -4.54 17.69
C ASN A 358 -10.14 -4.41 18.86
N VAL A 359 -10.50 -4.95 20.02
CA VAL A 359 -9.63 -4.91 21.21
C VAL A 359 -8.85 -6.22 21.29
N LEU A 360 -7.53 -6.14 21.38
CA LEU A 360 -6.62 -7.26 21.56
C LEU A 360 -5.55 -6.86 22.58
N ALA A 361 -5.37 -7.67 23.62
CA ALA A 361 -4.33 -7.43 24.62
C ALA A 361 -2.94 -7.46 23.97
N GLY A 362 -2.12 -6.46 24.31
CA GLY A 362 -0.78 -6.30 23.76
C GLY A 362 -0.72 -5.66 22.37
N TYR A 363 -1.84 -5.15 21.85
CA TYR A 363 -1.88 -4.43 20.57
C TYR A 363 -2.56 -3.07 20.72
N THR A 364 -1.88 -2.04 20.22
CA THR A 364 -2.42 -0.68 20.07
C THR A 364 -2.30 -0.28 18.59
N PRO A 365 -3.39 0.17 17.94
CA PRO A 365 -3.36 0.63 16.56
C PRO A 365 -2.37 1.77 16.33
N SER A 366 -1.60 1.72 15.24
CA SER A 366 -0.58 2.73 14.92
C SER A 366 -1.14 4.16 14.77
N GLU A 367 -2.37 4.31 14.22
CA GLU A 367 -3.03 5.63 14.13
C GLU A 367 -3.43 6.22 15.50
N SER A 368 -3.60 5.39 16.52
CA SER A 368 -3.86 5.88 17.88
C SER A 368 -2.62 6.52 18.51
N LEU A 369 -1.42 6.02 18.12
CA LEU A 369 -0.14 6.60 18.53
C LEU A 369 0.11 7.96 17.87
N LEU A 370 -0.31 8.13 16.60
CA LEU A 370 -0.19 9.41 15.90
C LEU A 370 -1.07 10.50 16.53
N ARG A 371 -2.24 10.14 17.08
CA ARG A 371 -3.09 11.08 17.83
C ARG A 371 -2.51 11.47 19.19
N ALA A 372 -1.83 10.54 19.87
CA ALA A 372 -1.25 10.79 21.19
C ALA A 372 0.01 11.66 21.10
N SER A 373 0.80 11.55 20.02
CA SER A 373 2.00 12.36 19.82
C SER A 373 1.71 13.80 19.36
N GLY A 374 0.51 14.10 18.88
CA GLY A 374 0.05 15.46 18.53
C GLY A 374 -0.62 16.23 19.70
N GLY A 375 -0.71 15.63 20.88
CA GLY A 375 -1.40 16.19 22.05
C GLY A 375 -0.50 16.65 23.20
N GLU A 376 0.83 16.53 23.08
CA GLU A 376 1.78 17.01 24.09
C GLU A 376 2.74 18.04 23.49
N SER A 377 2.32 19.29 23.44
CA SER A 377 3.22 20.47 23.44
C SER A 377 2.46 21.70 23.86
#